data_2cba10615f9bfc8c7c28ade0cb4955ad
#
_entry.id   2cba10615f9bfc8c7c28ade0cb4955ad
#
_cell.length_a   1.000
_cell.length_b   1.000
_cell.length_c   1.000
_cell.angle_alpha   90.00
_cell.angle_beta   90.00
_cell.angle_gamma   90.00
#
_symmetry.space_group_name_H-M   'P 1'
#
loop_
_entity.id
_entity.type
_entity.pdbx_description
1 polymer ?
#
loop_
_entity_poly.entity_id
_entity_poly.type
_entity_poly.pdbx_seq_one_letter_code
_entity_poly.pdbx_strand_id
1 'polypeptide(L)'
;MDSFSIDSENWLVYDYRAPTSESGVTFVFFNALSGTADMWREAIAQPLADAGHGWLLYNLRGQEATGLDPAVTVDLQLIVDDAVALMSHVKPVRPVYVGLSIGGLFAARVHLDGVPCAGLVFLNTLRKDGPRLDWINAAVARAAEVGGSALLMDMYAPLLFNQEWQAENRSNALADTGYEPIDTTSGAYRLLASGSTASWDIPWEHLDVPALVITGKRDHVFYVESDVDEIVARLPLAERLDVENAGHMVPVERPSILVDALERFAERCKP
;
A
#
# COMPACT_ATOMS: atom_id res chain seq x y z
N MET A 1 15.60 -2.33 11.26
CA MET A 1 14.19 -2.70 11.53
C MET A 1 14.14 -3.64 12.72
N ASP A 2 13.15 -3.47 13.60
CA ASP A 2 12.85 -4.40 14.67
C ASP A 2 12.06 -5.60 14.17
N SER A 3 11.97 -6.67 14.97
CA SER A 3 11.19 -7.86 14.62
C SER A 3 10.03 -8.04 15.60
N PHE A 4 8.85 -8.33 15.07
CA PHE A 4 7.66 -8.71 15.82
C PHE A 4 7.35 -10.18 15.56
N SER A 5 7.59 -11.06 16.53
CA SER A 5 7.31 -12.49 16.42
C SER A 5 5.82 -12.76 16.64
N ILE A 6 5.21 -13.47 15.71
CA ILE A 6 3.87 -14.02 15.85
C ILE A 6 3.99 -15.42 16.48
N ASP A 7 4.92 -16.21 15.97
CA ASP A 7 5.34 -17.51 16.53
C ASP A 7 6.79 -17.82 16.14
N SER A 8 7.24 -19.07 16.21
CA SER A 8 8.62 -19.46 15.91
C SER A 8 9.01 -19.37 14.43
N GLU A 9 8.05 -19.43 13.51
CA GLU A 9 8.26 -19.46 12.06
C GLU A 9 7.68 -18.24 11.35
N ASN A 10 6.84 -17.47 12.06
CA ASN A 10 6.13 -16.32 11.52
C ASN A 10 6.51 -15.05 12.28
N TRP A 11 7.04 -14.06 11.58
CA TRP A 11 7.36 -12.74 12.14
C TRP A 11 7.25 -11.64 11.08
N LEU A 12 7.02 -10.42 11.56
CA LEU A 12 7.09 -9.20 10.76
C LEU A 12 8.37 -8.43 11.09
N VAL A 13 8.82 -7.60 10.17
CA VAL A 13 9.84 -6.58 10.45
C VAL A 13 9.22 -5.20 10.34
N TYR A 14 9.57 -4.31 11.26
CA TYR A 14 9.02 -2.97 11.32
C TYR A 14 10.06 -1.94 11.79
N ASP A 15 9.77 -0.68 11.53
CA ASP A 15 10.50 0.46 12.04
C ASP A 15 9.48 1.49 12.55
N TYR A 16 9.57 1.79 13.84
CA TYR A 16 8.67 2.74 14.48
C TYR A 16 9.44 3.95 15.02
N ARG A 17 8.96 5.12 14.66
CA ARG A 17 9.38 6.40 15.21
C ARG A 17 8.17 7.15 15.74
N ALA A 18 8.17 7.48 17.02
CA ALA A 18 7.12 8.28 17.62
C ALA A 18 7.16 9.73 17.10
N PRO A 19 5.99 10.43 17.03
CA PRO A 19 5.97 11.86 16.74
C PRO A 19 6.75 12.65 17.78
N THR A 20 7.41 13.71 17.36
CA THR A 20 8.16 14.63 18.22
C THR A 20 7.38 15.90 18.56
N SER A 21 6.34 16.23 17.79
CA SER A 21 5.41 17.32 18.04
C SER A 21 4.19 16.86 18.85
N GLU A 22 3.66 17.69 19.74
CA GLU A 22 2.43 17.40 20.50
C GLU A 22 1.22 17.19 19.58
N SER A 23 1.18 17.88 18.44
CA SER A 23 0.16 17.73 17.42
C SER A 23 0.49 16.68 16.37
N GLY A 24 1.70 16.06 16.42
CA GLY A 24 2.15 15.08 15.46
C GLY A 24 1.30 13.80 15.47
N VAL A 25 1.12 13.18 14.33
CA VAL A 25 0.48 11.87 14.14
C VAL A 25 1.54 10.82 13.79
N THR A 26 1.20 9.54 13.90
CA THR A 26 2.04 8.46 13.35
C THR A 26 1.45 8.01 12.02
N PHE A 27 2.16 8.22 10.92
CA PHE A 27 1.78 7.63 9.64
C PHE A 27 2.16 6.15 9.60
N VAL A 28 1.16 5.29 9.44
CA VAL A 28 1.32 3.84 9.34
C VAL A 28 1.15 3.44 7.89
N PHE A 29 2.22 2.92 7.28
CA PHE A 29 2.26 2.66 5.85
C PHE A 29 1.96 1.20 5.53
N PHE A 30 0.89 0.98 4.76
CA PHE A 30 0.46 -0.32 4.25
C PHE A 30 0.94 -0.49 2.81
N ASN A 31 1.85 -1.44 2.60
CA ASN A 31 2.47 -1.70 1.31
C ASN A 31 1.50 -2.29 0.30
N ALA A 32 1.78 -2.10 -0.99
CA ALA A 32 1.29 -2.99 -2.04
C ALA A 32 1.93 -4.40 -1.89
N LEU A 33 1.35 -5.41 -2.54
CA LEU A 33 1.81 -6.80 -2.39
C LEU A 33 3.28 -7.01 -2.82
N SER A 34 3.74 -6.29 -3.83
CA SER A 34 5.12 -6.33 -4.31
C SER A 34 6.02 -5.21 -3.75
N GLY A 35 5.50 -4.40 -2.83
CA GLY A 35 6.23 -3.30 -2.20
C GLY A 35 7.03 -3.75 -0.97
N THR A 36 7.84 -2.84 -0.44
CA THR A 36 8.52 -2.98 0.84
C THR A 36 8.43 -1.69 1.64
N ALA A 37 8.68 -1.78 2.94
CA ALA A 37 8.69 -0.64 3.85
C ALA A 37 9.71 0.45 3.44
N ASP A 38 10.81 0.05 2.83
CA ASP A 38 11.90 0.98 2.47
C ASP A 38 11.51 1.99 1.38
N MET A 39 10.51 1.67 0.54
CA MET A 39 10.01 2.61 -0.46
C MET A 39 9.47 3.92 0.12
N TRP A 40 9.05 3.91 1.39
CA TRP A 40 8.48 5.06 2.06
C TRP A 40 9.51 5.92 2.77
N ARG A 41 10.64 5.32 3.19
CA ARG A 41 11.55 5.86 4.20
C ARG A 41 12.08 7.24 3.87
N GLU A 42 12.84 7.36 2.79
CA GLU A 42 13.58 8.60 2.50
C GLU A 42 12.70 9.69 1.92
N ALA A 43 11.89 9.34 0.92
CA ALA A 43 11.15 10.32 0.15
C ALA A 43 9.85 10.80 0.81
N ILE A 44 9.28 10.01 1.73
CA ILE A 44 7.98 10.29 2.35
C ILE A 44 8.10 10.38 3.88
N ALA A 45 8.54 9.31 4.54
CA ALA A 45 8.51 9.23 6.00
C ALA A 45 9.51 10.21 6.66
N GLN A 46 10.70 10.37 6.10
CA GLN A 46 11.70 11.27 6.65
C GLN A 46 11.26 12.75 6.62
N PRO A 47 10.78 13.31 5.49
CA PRO A 47 10.21 14.67 5.49
C PRO A 47 9.09 14.88 6.50
N LEU A 48 8.17 13.92 6.62
CA LEU A 48 7.08 13.98 7.62
C LEU A 48 7.62 13.97 9.06
N ALA A 49 8.70 13.23 9.32
CA ALA A 49 9.33 13.22 10.64
C ALA A 49 10.08 14.52 10.94
N ASP A 50 10.67 15.15 9.93
CA ASP A 50 11.29 16.48 10.06
C ASP A 50 10.25 17.57 10.37
N ALA A 51 8.99 17.36 9.94
CA ALA A 51 7.84 18.18 10.30
C ALA A 51 7.23 17.82 11.69
N GLY A 52 7.80 16.84 12.41
CA GLY A 52 7.39 16.48 13.77
C GLY A 52 6.40 15.33 13.88
N HIS A 53 6.07 14.66 12.77
CA HIS A 53 5.27 13.44 12.74
C HIS A 53 6.11 12.20 13.06
N GLY A 54 5.44 11.08 13.30
CA GLY A 54 6.06 9.77 13.44
C GLY A 54 5.74 8.87 12.25
N TRP A 55 6.37 7.70 12.23
CA TRP A 55 6.06 6.66 11.26
C TRP A 55 5.98 5.27 11.90
N LEU A 56 5.25 4.38 11.24
CA LEU A 56 5.36 2.94 11.36
C LEU A 56 5.46 2.37 9.95
N LEU A 57 6.66 1.92 9.61
CA LEU A 57 6.98 1.21 8.37
C LEU A 57 7.07 -0.27 8.70
N TYR A 58 6.44 -1.15 7.93
CA TYR A 58 6.55 -2.59 8.16
C TYR A 58 6.39 -3.37 6.85
N ASN A 59 6.97 -4.55 6.81
CA ASN A 59 6.80 -5.48 5.72
C ASN A 59 5.65 -6.45 6.03
N LEU A 60 4.79 -6.68 5.04
CA LEU A 60 3.74 -7.69 5.10
C LEU A 60 4.38 -9.08 5.16
N ARG A 61 3.75 -10.03 5.82
CA ARG A 61 4.21 -11.41 5.84
C ARG A 61 4.36 -11.94 4.40
N GLY A 62 5.56 -12.46 4.08
CA GLY A 62 5.96 -12.86 2.73
C GLY A 62 6.80 -11.81 1.98
N GLN A 63 6.85 -10.56 2.45
CA GLN A 63 7.80 -9.56 1.95
C GLN A 63 9.19 -9.75 2.59
N GLU A 64 10.16 -8.96 2.13
CA GLU A 64 11.57 -9.05 2.52
C GLU A 64 11.77 -9.09 4.05
N ALA A 65 12.67 -9.95 4.50
CA ALA A 65 13.09 -10.13 5.89
C ALA A 65 12.00 -10.60 6.87
N THR A 66 10.78 -10.92 6.40
CA THR A 66 9.71 -11.50 7.23
C THR A 66 9.80 -13.03 7.25
N GLY A 67 9.23 -13.66 8.30
CA GLY A 67 9.01 -15.10 8.35
C GLY A 67 7.62 -15.47 7.89
N LEU A 68 7.54 -16.52 7.07
CA LEU A 68 6.28 -17.11 6.61
C LEU A 68 6.40 -18.62 6.57
N ASP A 69 5.74 -19.30 7.49
CA ASP A 69 5.61 -20.76 7.49
C ASP A 69 5.00 -21.24 6.15
N PRO A 70 5.64 -22.22 5.47
CA PRO A 70 5.10 -22.80 4.24
C PRO A 70 3.67 -23.34 4.36
N ALA A 71 3.24 -23.77 5.53
CA ALA A 71 1.91 -24.32 5.76
C ALA A 71 0.79 -23.27 5.92
N VAL A 72 1.16 -21.99 6.15
CA VAL A 72 0.18 -20.89 6.33
C VAL A 72 -0.42 -20.50 4.99
N THR A 73 -1.73 -20.38 4.87
CA THR A 73 -2.38 -19.79 3.69
C THR A 73 -2.29 -18.27 3.76
N VAL A 74 -1.75 -17.66 2.70
CA VAL A 74 -1.69 -16.20 2.60
C VAL A 74 -2.95 -15.68 1.92
N ASP A 75 -3.74 -14.92 2.67
CA ASP A 75 -4.95 -14.25 2.18
C ASP A 75 -5.09 -12.86 2.81
N LEU A 76 -6.15 -12.14 2.44
CA LEU A 76 -6.43 -10.80 2.97
C LEU A 76 -6.56 -10.81 4.50
N GLN A 77 -7.25 -11.81 5.08
CA GLN A 77 -7.52 -11.84 6.52
C GLN A 77 -6.22 -12.00 7.31
N LEU A 78 -5.32 -12.88 6.86
CA LEU A 78 -4.01 -13.05 7.48
C LEU A 78 -3.24 -11.72 7.57
N ILE A 79 -3.24 -10.95 6.47
CA ILE A 79 -2.53 -9.67 6.42
C ILE A 79 -3.16 -8.64 7.37
N VAL A 80 -4.48 -8.64 7.45
CA VAL A 80 -5.22 -7.76 8.38
C VAL A 80 -4.96 -8.17 9.83
N ASP A 81 -5.02 -9.47 10.16
CA ASP A 81 -4.75 -9.99 11.51
C ASP A 81 -3.32 -9.65 11.97
N ASP A 82 -2.34 -9.77 11.07
CA ASP A 82 -0.96 -9.39 11.32
C ASP A 82 -0.82 -7.90 11.64
N ALA A 83 -1.49 -7.05 10.86
CA ALA A 83 -1.49 -5.62 11.09
C ALA A 83 -2.14 -5.25 12.44
N VAL A 84 -3.28 -5.87 12.76
CA VAL A 84 -3.96 -5.70 14.06
C VAL A 84 -3.04 -6.10 15.22
N ALA A 85 -2.34 -7.23 15.10
CA ALA A 85 -1.40 -7.69 16.11
C ALA A 85 -0.21 -6.72 16.27
N LEU A 86 0.35 -6.25 15.14
CA LEU A 86 1.44 -5.26 15.15
C LEU A 86 0.99 -3.93 15.76
N MET A 87 -0.20 -3.41 15.42
CA MET A 87 -0.74 -2.18 16.03
C MET A 87 -0.91 -2.34 17.54
N SER A 88 -1.37 -3.51 17.99
CA SER A 88 -1.53 -3.81 19.42
C SER A 88 -0.20 -3.89 20.16
N HIS A 89 0.87 -4.31 19.47
CA HIS A 89 2.22 -4.38 20.01
C HIS A 89 2.88 -2.99 20.07
N VAL A 90 2.89 -2.26 18.96
CA VAL A 90 3.59 -0.96 18.84
C VAL A 90 2.83 0.17 19.52
N LYS A 91 1.51 0.17 19.46
CA LYS A 91 0.60 1.21 19.98
C LYS A 91 0.98 2.61 19.47
N PRO A 92 0.98 2.83 18.14
CA PRO A 92 1.39 4.09 17.57
C PRO A 92 0.49 5.23 18.05
N VAL A 93 1.09 6.39 18.32
CA VAL A 93 0.37 7.57 18.80
C VAL A 93 -0.44 8.19 17.66
N ARG A 94 -1.76 8.31 17.82
CA ARG A 94 -2.67 8.90 16.81
C ARG A 94 -2.37 8.38 15.38
N PRO A 95 -2.56 7.09 15.10
CA PRO A 95 -2.19 6.53 13.82
C PRO A 95 -3.05 7.08 12.69
N VAL A 96 -2.43 7.49 11.59
CA VAL A 96 -3.04 7.76 10.28
C VAL A 96 -2.60 6.64 9.35
N TYR A 97 -3.54 5.86 8.85
CA TYR A 97 -3.25 4.73 7.98
C TYR A 97 -3.11 5.18 6.53
N VAL A 98 -1.98 4.90 5.92
CA VAL A 98 -1.65 5.28 4.54
C VAL A 98 -1.45 4.01 3.72
N GLY A 99 -2.34 3.72 2.80
CA GLY A 99 -2.28 2.50 2.01
C GLY A 99 -2.11 2.75 0.51
N LEU A 100 -1.10 2.13 -0.07
CA LEU A 100 -0.89 2.14 -1.52
C LEU A 100 -1.58 0.95 -2.17
N SER A 101 -2.41 1.20 -3.18
CA SER A 101 -3.09 0.14 -3.93
C SER A 101 -3.92 -0.75 -3.00
N ILE A 102 -3.70 -2.06 -3.00
CA ILE A 102 -4.36 -3.00 -2.08
C ILE A 102 -4.03 -2.72 -0.60
N GLY A 103 -2.91 -2.04 -0.33
CA GLY A 103 -2.58 -1.61 1.03
C GLY A 103 -3.64 -0.70 1.65
N GLY A 104 -4.36 0.08 0.84
CA GLY A 104 -5.49 0.86 1.33
C GLY A 104 -6.70 0.00 1.71
N LEU A 105 -6.92 -1.14 1.04
CA LEU A 105 -7.93 -2.11 1.45
C LEU A 105 -7.57 -2.74 2.80
N PHE A 106 -6.30 -3.09 3.03
CA PHE A 106 -5.84 -3.59 4.33
C PHE A 106 -6.05 -2.55 5.43
N ALA A 107 -5.67 -1.29 5.18
CA ALA A 107 -5.87 -0.18 6.11
C ALA A 107 -7.35 0.01 6.49
N ALA A 108 -8.25 -0.02 5.50
CA ALA A 108 -9.69 0.06 5.73
C ALA A 108 -10.21 -1.12 6.57
N ARG A 109 -9.77 -2.36 6.26
CA ARG A 109 -10.16 -3.55 7.02
C ARG A 109 -9.69 -3.51 8.46
N VAL A 110 -8.44 -3.10 8.72
CA VAL A 110 -7.90 -2.94 10.09
C VAL A 110 -8.75 -1.97 10.89
N HIS A 111 -9.20 -0.86 10.29
CA HIS A 111 -10.11 0.09 10.95
C HIS A 111 -11.49 -0.54 11.21
N LEU A 112 -12.09 -1.21 10.22
CA LEU A 112 -13.38 -1.89 10.35
C LEU A 112 -13.36 -3.02 11.37
N ASP A 113 -12.22 -3.68 11.57
CA ASP A 113 -11.99 -4.72 12.60
C ASP A 113 -11.77 -4.12 14.00
N GLY A 114 -12.00 -2.81 14.16
CA GLY A 114 -12.05 -2.12 15.44
C GLY A 114 -10.71 -1.61 15.96
N VAL A 115 -9.67 -1.55 15.13
CA VAL A 115 -8.41 -0.88 15.47
C VAL A 115 -8.50 0.60 15.04
N PRO A 116 -8.64 1.53 15.99
CA PRO A 116 -8.94 2.92 15.65
C PRO A 116 -7.75 3.61 15.00
N CYS A 117 -8.04 4.49 14.03
CA CYS A 117 -7.10 5.44 13.48
C CYS A 117 -7.67 6.86 13.50
N ALA A 118 -6.80 7.86 13.37
CA ALA A 118 -7.19 9.26 13.29
C ALA A 118 -7.60 9.68 11.87
N GLY A 119 -7.27 8.88 10.87
CA GLY A 119 -7.63 9.10 9.48
C GLY A 119 -7.10 8.01 8.56
N LEU A 120 -7.65 7.95 7.35
CA LEU A 120 -7.33 6.99 6.30
C LEU A 120 -6.85 7.71 5.04
N VAL A 121 -5.78 7.23 4.42
CA VAL A 121 -5.26 7.74 3.15
C VAL A 121 -5.21 6.60 2.14
N PHE A 122 -5.94 6.77 1.05
CA PHE A 122 -6.06 5.79 -0.03
C PHE A 122 -5.28 6.27 -1.26
N LEU A 123 -4.13 5.65 -1.54
CA LEU A 123 -3.29 5.97 -2.71
C LEU A 123 -3.58 4.98 -3.82
N ASN A 124 -4.25 5.41 -4.89
CA ASN A 124 -4.65 4.55 -6.01
C ASN A 124 -5.32 3.24 -5.56
N THR A 125 -6.09 3.30 -4.49
CA THR A 125 -6.73 2.14 -3.86
C THR A 125 -8.08 1.82 -4.47
N LEU A 126 -8.93 2.84 -4.65
CA LEU A 126 -10.36 2.65 -4.86
C LEU A 126 -10.66 1.96 -6.20
N ARG A 127 -11.26 0.78 -6.12
CA ARG A 127 -11.67 -0.05 -7.26
C ARG A 127 -12.77 -1.01 -6.82
N LYS A 128 -13.43 -1.64 -7.79
CA LYS A 128 -14.49 -2.62 -7.55
C LYS A 128 -14.09 -4.00 -8.03
N ASP A 129 -14.68 -5.01 -7.40
CA ASP A 129 -14.65 -6.37 -7.90
C ASP A 129 -15.31 -6.45 -9.28
N GLY A 130 -14.79 -7.30 -10.16
CA GLY A 130 -15.33 -7.51 -11.47
C GLY A 130 -14.37 -8.16 -12.46
N PRO A 131 -14.86 -8.56 -13.64
CA PRO A 131 -14.11 -9.37 -14.61
C PRO A 131 -12.77 -8.76 -15.04
N ARG A 132 -12.69 -7.40 -15.07
CA ARG A 132 -11.46 -6.70 -15.43
C ARG A 132 -10.40 -6.87 -14.36
N LEU A 133 -10.77 -6.67 -13.09
CA LEU A 133 -9.85 -6.82 -11.96
C LEU A 133 -9.40 -8.27 -11.78
N ASP A 134 -10.33 -9.22 -11.90
CA ASP A 134 -10.03 -10.66 -11.85
C ASP A 134 -9.01 -11.05 -12.91
N TRP A 135 -9.18 -10.53 -14.13
CA TRP A 135 -8.24 -10.80 -15.22
C TRP A 135 -6.87 -10.20 -14.96
N ILE A 136 -6.80 -8.95 -14.48
CA ILE A 136 -5.53 -8.29 -14.14
C ILE A 136 -4.80 -9.08 -13.06
N ASN A 137 -5.48 -9.46 -11.97
CA ASN A 137 -4.87 -10.21 -10.89
C ASN A 137 -4.33 -11.57 -11.35
N ALA A 138 -5.11 -12.31 -12.16
CA ALA A 138 -4.67 -13.57 -12.75
C ALA A 138 -3.47 -13.39 -13.69
N ALA A 139 -3.45 -12.32 -14.50
CA ALA A 139 -2.36 -12.02 -15.42
C ALA A 139 -1.07 -11.64 -14.68
N VAL A 140 -1.18 -10.88 -13.57
CA VAL A 140 -0.04 -10.51 -12.72
C VAL A 140 0.62 -11.75 -12.12
N ALA A 141 -0.17 -12.64 -11.51
CA ALA A 141 0.34 -13.90 -10.95
C ALA A 141 1.00 -14.76 -12.05
N ARG A 142 0.34 -14.87 -13.21
CA ARG A 142 0.86 -15.66 -14.35
C ARG A 142 2.15 -15.09 -14.92
N ALA A 143 2.28 -13.77 -15.05
CA ALA A 143 3.49 -13.13 -15.53
C ALA A 143 4.66 -13.36 -14.55
N ALA A 144 4.40 -13.31 -13.24
CA ALA A 144 5.41 -13.64 -12.23
C ALA A 144 5.87 -15.10 -12.32
N GLU A 145 4.95 -16.06 -12.53
CA GLU A 145 5.27 -17.47 -12.74
C GLU A 145 6.17 -17.69 -13.97
N VAL A 146 5.97 -16.92 -15.03
CA VAL A 146 6.66 -17.11 -16.32
C VAL A 146 8.00 -16.39 -16.37
N GLY A 147 8.09 -15.20 -15.82
CA GLY A 147 9.27 -14.35 -15.97
C GLY A 147 9.61 -13.46 -14.78
N GLY A 148 9.01 -13.73 -13.60
CA GLY A 148 9.34 -13.06 -12.35
C GLY A 148 9.03 -11.56 -12.35
N SER A 149 9.72 -10.85 -11.46
CA SER A 149 9.57 -9.40 -11.29
C SER A 149 10.02 -8.60 -12.53
N ALA A 150 11.01 -9.11 -13.28
CA ALA A 150 11.50 -8.45 -14.48
C ALA A 150 10.41 -8.42 -15.57
N LEU A 151 9.74 -9.53 -15.84
CA LEU A 151 8.63 -9.56 -16.80
C LEU A 151 7.46 -8.70 -16.34
N LEU A 152 7.12 -8.72 -15.03
CA LEU A 152 6.10 -7.84 -14.48
C LEU A 152 6.44 -6.36 -14.69
N MET A 153 7.68 -5.96 -14.42
CA MET A 153 8.12 -4.58 -14.63
C MET A 153 8.01 -4.19 -16.09
N ASP A 154 8.53 -5.00 -17.02
CA ASP A 154 8.52 -4.69 -18.46
C ASP A 154 7.09 -4.59 -19.04
N MET A 155 6.17 -5.42 -18.54
CA MET A 155 4.77 -5.40 -19.01
C MET A 155 3.95 -4.27 -18.41
N TYR A 156 4.15 -3.99 -17.11
CA TYR A 156 3.25 -3.11 -16.36
C TYR A 156 3.80 -1.71 -16.13
N ALA A 157 5.12 -1.49 -16.10
CA ALA A 157 5.68 -0.15 -15.90
C ALA A 157 5.15 0.89 -16.92
N PRO A 158 5.03 0.58 -18.22
CA PRO A 158 4.46 1.52 -19.19
C PRO A 158 3.01 1.91 -18.92
N LEU A 159 2.28 1.11 -18.13
CA LEU A 159 0.88 1.32 -17.80
C LEU A 159 0.68 1.89 -16.39
N LEU A 160 1.65 1.67 -15.49
CA LEU A 160 1.57 2.07 -14.08
C LEU A 160 2.25 3.41 -13.80
N PHE A 161 3.26 3.79 -14.58
CA PHE A 161 4.02 5.02 -14.37
C PHE A 161 3.70 6.08 -15.43
N ASN A 162 3.87 7.34 -15.08
CA ASN A 162 3.76 8.45 -16.03
C ASN A 162 4.91 8.48 -17.04
N GLN A 163 4.74 9.25 -18.12
CA GLN A 163 5.71 9.33 -19.21
C GLN A 163 7.07 9.95 -18.81
N GLU A 164 7.09 10.86 -17.83
CA GLU A 164 8.34 11.47 -17.35
C GLU A 164 9.20 10.41 -16.66
N TRP A 165 8.60 9.67 -15.71
CA TRP A 165 9.29 8.58 -15.05
C TRP A 165 9.77 7.50 -16.04
N GLN A 166 8.94 7.14 -17.02
CA GLN A 166 9.32 6.19 -18.06
C GLN A 166 10.53 6.68 -18.87
N ALA A 167 10.57 7.95 -19.24
CA ALA A 167 11.69 8.52 -20.01
C ALA A 167 13.00 8.49 -19.23
N GLU A 168 12.94 8.75 -17.92
CA GLU A 168 14.11 8.76 -17.04
C GLU A 168 14.62 7.36 -16.68
N ASN A 169 13.73 6.38 -16.54
CA ASN A 169 14.05 5.08 -15.96
C ASN A 169 14.07 3.93 -16.98
N ARG A 170 13.60 4.12 -18.22
CA ARG A 170 13.49 3.06 -19.21
C ARG A 170 14.79 2.30 -19.47
N SER A 171 15.92 3.00 -19.53
CA SER A 171 17.22 2.37 -19.76
C SER A 171 17.67 1.44 -18.64
N ASN A 172 17.13 1.65 -17.43
CA ASN A 172 17.47 0.85 -16.25
C ASN A 172 16.40 -0.24 -15.94
N ALA A 173 15.19 -0.08 -16.49
CA ALA A 173 14.05 -0.95 -16.21
C ALA A 173 14.00 -2.18 -17.13
N LEU A 174 14.41 -2.03 -18.40
CA LEU A 174 14.47 -3.16 -19.33
C LEU A 174 15.70 -4.01 -19.03
N ALA A 175 15.48 -5.22 -18.57
CA ALA A 175 16.55 -6.15 -18.29
C ALA A 175 17.21 -6.62 -19.62
N ASP A 176 18.51 -6.44 -19.73
CA ASP A 176 19.30 -7.03 -20.83
C ASP A 176 19.48 -8.55 -20.66
N THR A 177 19.02 -9.10 -19.54
CA THR A 177 19.05 -10.53 -19.20
C THR A 177 17.66 -11.14 -19.40
N GLY A 178 17.61 -12.45 -19.68
CA GLY A 178 16.33 -13.16 -19.83
C GLY A 178 15.46 -13.08 -18.55
N TYR A 179 14.17 -13.33 -18.71
CA TYR A 179 13.25 -13.43 -17.60
C TYR A 179 13.44 -14.74 -16.85
N GLU A 180 13.42 -14.66 -15.51
CA GLU A 180 13.50 -15.82 -14.63
C GLU A 180 12.19 -15.97 -13.84
N PRO A 181 11.55 -17.16 -13.91
CA PRO A 181 10.36 -17.45 -13.13
C PRO A 181 10.58 -17.21 -11.63
N ILE A 182 9.54 -16.68 -10.97
CA ILE A 182 9.56 -16.63 -9.50
C ILE A 182 9.34 -18.03 -8.93
N ASP A 183 9.99 -18.33 -7.80
CA ASP A 183 9.66 -19.52 -7.02
C ASP A 183 8.24 -19.40 -6.45
N THR A 184 7.32 -20.25 -6.93
CA THR A 184 5.92 -20.24 -6.52
C THR A 184 5.69 -20.66 -5.06
N THR A 185 6.70 -21.21 -4.40
CA THR A 185 6.67 -21.51 -2.96
C THR A 185 7.15 -20.34 -2.10
N SER A 186 7.75 -19.32 -2.72
CA SER A 186 8.26 -18.15 -2.02
C SER A 186 7.15 -17.31 -1.38
N GLY A 187 7.46 -16.65 -0.27
CA GLY A 187 6.54 -15.71 0.38
C GLY A 187 6.08 -14.59 -0.55
N ALA A 188 6.98 -14.06 -1.36
CA ALA A 188 6.69 -13.01 -2.34
C ALA A 188 5.65 -13.43 -3.38
N TYR A 189 5.77 -14.64 -3.95
CA TYR A 189 4.77 -15.14 -4.88
C TYR A 189 3.43 -15.41 -4.20
N ARG A 190 3.44 -16.09 -3.04
CA ARG A 190 2.22 -16.42 -2.27
C ARG A 190 1.45 -15.17 -1.90
N LEU A 191 2.17 -14.12 -1.48
CA LEU A 191 1.59 -12.81 -1.20
C LEU A 191 1.00 -12.16 -2.48
N LEU A 192 1.74 -12.16 -3.59
CA LEU A 192 1.27 -11.63 -4.87
C LEU A 192 0.01 -12.34 -5.35
N ALA A 193 -0.02 -13.67 -5.29
CA ALA A 193 -1.15 -14.48 -5.71
C ALA A 193 -2.40 -14.27 -4.83
N SER A 194 -2.23 -13.91 -3.55
CA SER A 194 -3.33 -13.64 -2.63
C SER A 194 -4.20 -12.45 -3.07
N GLY A 195 -3.68 -11.56 -3.89
CA GLY A 195 -4.45 -10.44 -4.46
C GLY A 195 -5.66 -10.88 -5.27
N SER A 196 -5.64 -12.09 -5.85
CA SER A 196 -6.77 -12.65 -6.60
C SER A 196 -7.95 -13.07 -5.72
N THR A 197 -7.76 -13.22 -4.41
CA THR A 197 -8.79 -13.60 -3.44
C THR A 197 -9.33 -12.42 -2.63
N ALA A 198 -8.76 -11.22 -2.83
CA ALA A 198 -9.18 -10.03 -2.11
C ALA A 198 -10.56 -9.56 -2.59
N SER A 199 -11.51 -9.38 -1.69
CA SER A 199 -12.79 -8.74 -1.98
C SER A 199 -12.72 -7.24 -1.68
N TRP A 200 -13.12 -6.44 -2.65
CA TRP A 200 -13.21 -4.98 -2.57
C TRP A 200 -14.60 -4.50 -2.15
N ASP A 201 -15.54 -5.44 -1.97
CA ASP A 201 -16.87 -5.13 -1.44
C ASP A 201 -16.80 -5.00 0.08
N ILE A 202 -16.49 -3.78 0.54
CA ILE A 202 -16.46 -3.42 1.96
C ILE A 202 -17.46 -2.29 2.23
N PRO A 203 -17.94 -2.14 3.47
CA PRO A 203 -18.85 -1.06 3.84
C PRO A 203 -18.11 0.28 3.96
N TRP A 204 -17.78 0.91 2.81
CA TRP A 204 -17.07 2.19 2.73
C TRP A 204 -17.74 3.29 3.54
N GLU A 205 -19.07 3.24 3.67
CA GLU A 205 -19.88 4.16 4.46
C GLU A 205 -19.71 4.04 5.97
N HIS A 206 -19.09 2.96 6.44
CA HIS A 206 -18.75 2.75 7.85
C HIS A 206 -17.35 3.24 8.23
N LEU A 207 -16.59 3.76 7.27
CA LEU A 207 -15.32 4.43 7.55
C LEU A 207 -15.60 5.85 8.04
N ASP A 208 -15.86 5.99 9.33
CA ASP A 208 -16.36 7.18 10.00
C ASP A 208 -15.28 8.17 10.47
N VAL A 209 -14.07 8.04 9.94
CA VAL A 209 -12.92 8.92 10.18
C VAL A 209 -12.59 9.75 8.93
N PRO A 210 -11.88 10.90 9.06
CA PRO A 210 -11.38 11.62 7.90
C PRO A 210 -10.67 10.70 6.91
N ALA A 211 -11.00 10.84 5.63
CA ALA A 211 -10.37 10.06 4.56
C ALA A 211 -9.79 10.99 3.48
N LEU A 212 -8.59 10.68 3.00
CA LEU A 212 -7.97 11.35 1.86
C LEU A 212 -7.78 10.35 0.74
N VAL A 213 -8.41 10.60 -0.39
CA VAL A 213 -8.29 9.76 -1.60
C VAL A 213 -7.35 10.46 -2.58
N ILE A 214 -6.21 9.86 -2.84
CA ILE A 214 -5.23 10.37 -3.82
C ILE A 214 -5.21 9.44 -5.02
N THR A 215 -5.45 10.01 -6.21
CA THR A 215 -5.57 9.27 -7.46
C THR A 215 -4.57 9.80 -8.49
N GLY A 216 -3.66 8.96 -8.94
CA GLY A 216 -2.82 9.23 -10.10
C GLY A 216 -3.59 8.94 -11.38
N LYS A 217 -3.89 9.98 -12.16
CA LYS A 217 -4.77 9.91 -13.35
C LYS A 217 -4.13 9.17 -14.53
N ARG A 218 -2.84 8.84 -14.47
CA ARG A 218 -2.09 8.08 -15.49
C ARG A 218 -1.92 6.59 -15.13
N ASP A 219 -2.63 6.11 -14.12
CA ASP A 219 -2.73 4.66 -13.84
C ASP A 219 -3.67 4.02 -14.86
N HIS A 220 -3.10 3.39 -15.88
CA HIS A 220 -3.85 2.73 -16.94
C HIS A 220 -4.23 1.28 -16.61
N VAL A 221 -3.82 0.76 -15.46
CA VAL A 221 -4.12 -0.61 -15.03
C VAL A 221 -5.32 -0.64 -14.09
N PHE A 222 -5.29 0.13 -13.02
CA PHE A 222 -6.27 -0.01 -11.94
C PHE A 222 -7.29 1.12 -11.86
N TYR A 223 -6.96 2.31 -12.39
CA TYR A 223 -7.87 3.44 -12.32
C TYR A 223 -9.06 3.28 -13.26
N VAL A 224 -10.25 3.37 -12.68
CA VAL A 224 -11.55 3.50 -13.37
C VAL A 224 -12.29 4.66 -12.71
N GLU A 225 -12.47 5.77 -13.42
CA GLU A 225 -13.02 7.01 -12.86
C GLU A 225 -14.38 6.82 -12.20
N SER A 226 -15.29 6.12 -12.87
CA SER A 226 -16.64 5.85 -12.34
C SER A 226 -16.64 5.03 -11.05
N ASP A 227 -15.68 4.12 -10.88
CA ASP A 227 -15.58 3.30 -9.67
C ASP A 227 -15.06 4.14 -8.51
N VAL A 228 -14.04 4.98 -8.77
CA VAL A 228 -13.51 5.91 -7.78
C VAL A 228 -14.58 6.91 -7.34
N ASP A 229 -15.32 7.50 -8.29
CA ASP A 229 -16.39 8.46 -8.01
C ASP A 229 -17.48 7.85 -7.12
N GLU A 230 -17.92 6.63 -7.43
CA GLU A 230 -18.95 5.95 -6.67
C GLU A 230 -18.49 5.60 -5.25
N ILE A 231 -17.24 5.12 -5.08
CA ILE A 231 -16.72 4.78 -3.76
C ILE A 231 -16.48 6.05 -2.92
N VAL A 232 -15.92 7.11 -3.52
CA VAL A 232 -15.75 8.40 -2.83
C VAL A 232 -17.09 8.95 -2.34
N ALA A 233 -18.16 8.81 -3.12
CA ALA A 233 -19.49 9.25 -2.72
C ALA A 233 -20.05 8.45 -1.52
N ARG A 234 -19.53 7.25 -1.23
CA ARG A 234 -19.89 6.43 -0.06
C ARG A 234 -19.04 6.74 1.18
N LEU A 235 -17.91 7.42 1.03
CA LEU A 235 -17.03 7.78 2.15
C LEU A 235 -17.53 9.07 2.81
N PRO A 236 -17.98 9.04 4.09
CA PRO A 236 -18.69 10.18 4.70
C PRO A 236 -17.85 11.45 4.86
N LEU A 237 -16.53 11.28 5.09
CA LEU A 237 -15.60 12.37 5.43
C LEU A 237 -14.42 12.44 4.45
N ALA A 238 -14.65 12.08 3.18
CA ALA A 238 -13.60 12.03 2.17
C ALA A 238 -13.25 13.41 1.61
N GLU A 239 -11.94 13.61 1.42
CA GLU A 239 -11.38 14.58 0.48
C GLU A 239 -10.72 13.83 -0.68
N ARG A 240 -10.74 14.42 -1.88
CA ARG A 240 -10.12 13.84 -3.07
C ARG A 240 -9.03 14.76 -3.61
N LEU A 241 -7.90 14.19 -3.96
CA LEU A 241 -6.80 14.81 -4.66
C LEU A 241 -6.46 14.01 -5.91
N ASP A 242 -6.80 14.54 -7.07
CA ASP A 242 -6.39 13.96 -8.36
C ASP A 242 -5.05 14.53 -8.78
N VAL A 243 -4.08 13.64 -9.06
CA VAL A 243 -2.74 13.99 -9.51
C VAL A 243 -2.64 13.70 -11.02
N GLU A 244 -2.84 14.74 -11.84
CA GLU A 244 -2.97 14.63 -13.29
C GLU A 244 -1.76 14.01 -13.99
N ASN A 245 -0.56 14.22 -13.44
CA ASN A 245 0.70 13.77 -14.00
C ASN A 245 1.39 12.67 -13.17
N ALA A 246 0.63 11.87 -12.45
CA ALA A 246 1.10 10.66 -11.78
C ALA A 246 0.34 9.43 -12.27
N GLY A 247 1.02 8.30 -12.31
CA GLY A 247 0.43 6.98 -12.51
C GLY A 247 0.08 6.32 -11.17
N HIS A 248 0.25 5.00 -11.12
CA HIS A 248 -0.07 4.19 -9.94
C HIS A 248 0.84 4.45 -8.74
N MET A 249 2.10 4.78 -9.02
CA MET A 249 3.16 4.87 -8.01
C MET A 249 3.40 6.34 -7.58
N VAL A 250 2.33 7.02 -7.13
CA VAL A 250 2.40 8.42 -6.66
C VAL A 250 3.57 8.66 -5.68
N PRO A 251 3.87 7.76 -4.71
CA PRO A 251 5.00 7.95 -3.80
C PRO A 251 6.37 8.03 -4.48
N VAL A 252 6.50 7.39 -5.64
CA VAL A 252 7.74 7.35 -6.43
C VAL A 252 7.77 8.47 -7.46
N GLU A 253 6.63 8.74 -8.09
CA GLU A 253 6.52 9.69 -9.20
C GLU A 253 6.40 11.14 -8.74
N ARG A 254 5.74 11.37 -7.61
CA ARG A 254 5.41 12.70 -7.08
C ARG A 254 5.51 12.74 -5.53
N PRO A 255 6.68 12.39 -4.95
CA PRO A 255 6.84 12.30 -3.50
C PRO A 255 6.51 13.62 -2.78
N SER A 256 6.90 14.77 -3.31
CA SER A 256 6.63 16.07 -2.68
C SER A 256 5.12 16.39 -2.63
N ILE A 257 4.38 16.07 -3.70
CA ILE A 257 2.91 16.24 -3.70
C ILE A 257 2.28 15.37 -2.62
N LEU A 258 2.76 14.14 -2.46
CA LEU A 258 2.26 13.24 -1.41
C LEU A 258 2.59 13.77 -0.01
N VAL A 259 3.84 14.18 0.25
CA VAL A 259 4.25 14.74 1.55
C VAL A 259 3.39 15.95 1.90
N ASP A 260 3.25 16.93 1.00
CA ASP A 260 2.42 18.11 1.21
C ASP A 260 0.96 17.77 1.50
N ALA A 261 0.42 16.74 0.83
CA ALA A 261 -0.95 16.28 1.04
C ALA A 261 -1.11 15.60 2.41
N LEU A 262 -0.15 14.76 2.82
CA LEU A 262 -0.16 14.10 4.12
C LEU A 262 -0.02 15.09 5.28
N GLU A 263 0.86 16.10 5.17
CA GLU A 263 1.00 17.16 6.18
C GLU A 263 -0.31 17.93 6.36
N ARG A 264 -0.92 18.38 5.26
CA ARG A 264 -2.24 19.05 5.33
C ARG A 264 -3.32 18.15 5.91
N PHE A 265 -3.32 16.87 5.56
CA PHE A 265 -4.29 15.91 6.07
C PHE A 265 -4.11 15.65 7.58
N ALA A 266 -2.88 15.62 8.08
CA ALA A 266 -2.59 15.48 9.50
C ALA A 266 -3.25 16.56 10.35
N GLU A 267 -3.42 17.79 9.82
CA GLU A 267 -4.13 18.88 10.51
C GLU A 267 -5.61 18.55 10.79
N ARG A 268 -6.25 17.76 9.92
CA ARG A 268 -7.64 17.30 10.10
C ARG A 268 -7.75 16.12 11.07
N CYS A 269 -6.65 15.43 11.32
CA CYS A 269 -6.57 14.28 12.22
C CYS A 269 -6.17 14.67 13.65
N LYS A 270 -6.13 15.98 13.94
CA LYS A 270 -5.88 16.49 15.30
C LYS A 270 -7.09 16.25 16.20
N PRO A 271 -6.87 16.11 17.54
CA PRO A 271 -7.94 15.92 18.51
C PRO A 271 -8.95 17.06 18.48
#